data_46294c0615c245bb66df6b2743d6e23e
#
_entry.id   46294c0615c245bb66df6b2743d6e23e
#
_cell.length_a   1.000
_cell.length_b   1.000
_cell.length_c   1.000
_cell.angle_alpha   90.00
_cell.angle_beta   90.00
_cell.angle_gamma   90.00
#
_symmetry.space_group_name_H-M   'P 1'
#
loop_
_entity.id
_entity.type
_entity.pdbx_description
1 polymer ?
#
loop_
_entity_poly.entity_id
_entity_poly.type
_entity_poly.pdbx_seq_one_letter_code
_entity_poly.pdbx_strand_id
1 'polypeptide(L)'
;MSEELSPRFESVMVIDDNLIDLYIASRMITKNNFGKKVMQYSSAIEALKYLQENQANIPQLPEVIFVDIYMPGMSGFEFMKEYEKLSTPLKNHCRVFIISSSIDEKDLNCAHNNKNIVAMKEKPITKEFLKGYTRY
;
A
#
# COMPACT_ATOMS: atom_id res chain seq x y z
N MET A 1 -15.12 0.56 23.94
CA MET A 1 -16.07 0.22 22.89
C MET A 1 -15.77 0.97 21.62
N SER A 2 -15.93 2.27 21.66
CA SER A 2 -15.80 3.04 20.43
C SER A 2 -14.39 3.00 19.85
N GLU A 3 -13.35 2.98 20.68
CA GLU A 3 -12.00 2.93 20.16
C GLU A 3 -11.74 1.66 19.37
N GLU A 4 -12.36 0.56 19.78
CA GLU A 4 -12.19 -0.70 19.10
C GLU A 4 -12.78 -0.67 17.70
N LEU A 5 -13.74 0.23 17.49
CA LEU A 5 -14.40 0.36 16.21
C LEU A 5 -13.78 1.44 15.33
N SER A 6 -12.87 2.23 15.89
CA SER A 6 -12.23 3.30 15.16
C SER A 6 -11.14 2.73 14.24
N PRO A 7 -11.13 3.08 12.97
CA PRO A 7 -10.09 2.62 12.05
C PRO A 7 -8.73 3.15 12.48
N ARG A 8 -7.71 2.30 12.30
CA ARG A 8 -6.34 2.66 12.67
C ARG A 8 -5.78 3.76 11.79
N PHE A 9 -6.11 3.71 10.51
CA PHE A 9 -5.65 4.70 9.55
C PHE A 9 -6.84 5.35 8.86
N GLU A 10 -6.66 6.62 8.47
CA GLU A 10 -7.73 7.34 7.80
C GLU A 10 -7.92 6.85 6.38
N SER A 11 -6.82 6.60 5.67
CA SER A 11 -6.89 6.22 4.26
C SER A 11 -5.79 5.22 3.92
N VAL A 12 -6.16 4.18 3.19
CA VAL A 12 -5.23 3.13 2.75
C VAL A 12 -5.40 2.97 1.24
N MET A 13 -4.29 2.90 0.52
CA MET A 13 -4.31 2.71 -0.93
C MET A 13 -3.93 1.27 -1.24
N VAL A 14 -4.67 0.65 -2.15
CA VAL A 14 -4.34 -0.69 -2.65
C VAL A 14 -4.19 -0.61 -4.16
N ILE A 15 -3.06 -1.10 -4.67
CA ILE A 15 -2.74 -1.07 -6.10
C ILE A 15 -2.55 -2.52 -6.55
N ASP A 16 -3.46 -3.01 -7.37
CA ASP A 16 -3.45 -4.41 -7.80
C ASP A 16 -4.28 -4.52 -9.08
N ASP A 17 -3.69 -5.06 -10.15
CA ASP A 17 -4.41 -5.18 -11.41
C ASP A 17 -5.41 -6.34 -11.40
N ASN A 18 -5.32 -7.24 -10.45
CA ASN A 18 -6.29 -8.31 -10.29
C ASN A 18 -7.47 -7.79 -9.48
N LEU A 19 -8.62 -7.62 -10.14
CA LEU A 19 -9.77 -6.99 -9.51
C LEU A 19 -10.34 -7.78 -8.34
N ILE A 20 -10.19 -9.10 -8.35
CA ILE A 20 -10.64 -9.94 -7.25
C ILE A 20 -9.76 -9.71 -6.04
N ASP A 21 -8.44 -9.72 -6.24
CA ASP A 21 -7.48 -9.46 -5.15
C ASP A 21 -7.67 -8.07 -4.58
N LEU A 22 -7.92 -7.09 -5.45
CA LEU A 22 -8.17 -5.71 -5.05
C LEU A 22 -9.39 -5.62 -4.15
N TYR A 23 -10.47 -6.31 -4.53
CA TYR A 23 -11.69 -6.34 -3.75
C TYR A 23 -11.46 -7.01 -2.39
N ILE A 24 -10.79 -8.17 -2.40
CA ILE A 24 -10.52 -8.93 -1.17
C ILE A 24 -9.69 -8.08 -0.19
N ALA A 25 -8.62 -7.47 -0.68
CA ALA A 25 -7.77 -6.63 0.16
C ALA A 25 -8.57 -5.47 0.76
N SER A 26 -9.38 -4.82 -0.07
CA SER A 26 -10.18 -3.68 0.39
C SER A 26 -11.16 -4.09 1.47
N ARG A 27 -11.82 -5.23 1.30
CA ARG A 27 -12.76 -5.74 2.30
C ARG A 27 -12.05 -6.07 3.62
N MET A 28 -10.88 -6.70 3.53
CA MET A 28 -10.12 -7.05 4.72
C MET A 28 -9.71 -5.81 5.50
N ILE A 29 -9.31 -4.77 4.78
CA ILE A 29 -8.88 -3.52 5.40
C ILE A 29 -10.01 -2.86 6.16
N THR A 30 -11.19 -2.72 5.53
CA THR A 30 -12.31 -2.05 6.19
C THR A 30 -12.94 -2.93 7.27
N LYS A 31 -13.08 -4.22 7.00
CA LYS A 31 -13.71 -5.14 7.95
C LYS A 31 -12.92 -5.24 9.26
N ASN A 32 -11.60 -5.12 9.19
CA ASN A 32 -10.76 -5.23 10.38
C ASN A 32 -10.39 -3.87 10.97
N ASN A 33 -11.08 -2.82 10.56
CA ASN A 33 -10.86 -1.46 11.06
C ASN A 33 -9.41 -0.99 10.92
N PHE A 34 -8.73 -1.46 9.87
CA PHE A 34 -7.38 -1.04 9.58
C PHE A 34 -7.39 0.32 8.91
N GLY A 35 -8.31 0.55 7.98
CA GLY A 35 -8.45 1.81 7.29
C GLY A 35 -9.89 2.23 7.17
N LYS A 36 -10.15 3.52 7.34
CA LYS A 36 -11.50 4.05 7.21
C LYS A 36 -11.93 4.08 5.74
N LYS A 37 -11.02 4.52 4.87
CA LYS A 37 -11.24 4.59 3.42
C LYS A 37 -10.21 3.74 2.71
N VAL A 38 -10.61 3.11 1.62
CA VAL A 38 -9.67 2.39 0.77
C VAL A 38 -9.71 3.04 -0.61
N MET A 39 -8.52 3.44 -1.07
CA MET A 39 -8.34 4.00 -2.41
C MET A 39 -7.89 2.84 -3.30
N GLN A 40 -8.74 2.44 -4.24
CA GLN A 40 -8.46 1.28 -5.08
C GLN A 40 -7.94 1.71 -6.44
N TYR A 41 -6.80 1.16 -6.82
CA TYR A 41 -6.21 1.42 -8.13
C TYR A 41 -5.84 0.10 -8.78
N SER A 42 -6.30 -0.09 -10.01
CA SER A 42 -5.93 -1.27 -10.79
C SER A 42 -4.72 -1.01 -11.68
N SER A 43 -4.13 0.17 -11.57
CA SER A 43 -2.96 0.58 -12.35
C SER A 43 -2.01 1.35 -11.47
N ALA A 44 -0.74 0.94 -11.48
CA ALA A 44 0.29 1.66 -10.73
C ALA A 44 0.51 3.06 -11.31
N ILE A 45 0.35 3.20 -12.62
CA ILE A 45 0.53 4.49 -13.28
C ILE A 45 -0.50 5.50 -12.78
N GLU A 46 -1.76 5.08 -12.66
CA GLU A 46 -2.81 5.96 -12.17
C GLU A 46 -2.62 6.30 -10.70
N ALA A 47 -2.20 5.32 -9.90
CA ALA A 47 -1.94 5.56 -8.49
C ALA A 47 -0.81 6.56 -8.31
N LEU A 48 0.25 6.40 -9.09
CA LEU A 48 1.39 7.30 -9.03
C LEU A 48 0.99 8.73 -9.40
N LYS A 49 0.14 8.84 -10.42
CA LYS A 49 -0.35 10.16 -10.85
C LYS A 49 -1.11 10.84 -9.73
N TYR A 50 -1.95 10.11 -9.02
CA TYR A 50 -2.68 10.66 -7.88
C TYR A 50 -1.71 11.18 -6.82
N LEU A 51 -0.69 10.38 -6.51
CA LEU A 51 0.29 10.78 -5.50
C LEU A 51 1.07 12.02 -5.94
N GLN A 52 1.45 12.08 -7.22
CA GLN A 52 2.17 13.22 -7.75
C GLN A 52 1.33 14.49 -7.66
N GLU A 53 0.05 14.40 -7.98
CA GLU A 53 -0.84 15.55 -7.99
C GLU A 53 -1.18 16.05 -6.59
N ASN A 54 -1.02 15.20 -5.58
CA ASN A 54 -1.42 15.53 -4.21
C ASN A 54 -0.25 15.62 -3.24
N GLN A 55 0.97 15.75 -3.74
CA GLN A 55 2.17 15.76 -2.89
C GLN A 55 2.12 16.83 -1.79
N ALA A 56 1.57 17.98 -2.10
CA ALA A 56 1.50 19.09 -1.16
C ALA A 56 0.25 19.06 -0.29
N ASN A 57 -0.61 18.07 -0.49
CA ASN A 57 -1.90 18.01 0.22
C ASN A 57 -1.95 16.75 1.08
N ILE A 58 -1.24 16.77 2.19
CA ILE A 58 -1.09 15.62 3.06
C ILE A 58 -2.42 14.94 3.43
N PRO A 59 -3.51 15.68 3.76
CA PRO A 59 -4.77 15.02 4.10
C PRO A 59 -5.37 14.17 2.97
N GLN A 60 -4.96 14.38 1.73
CA GLN A 60 -5.44 13.60 0.59
C GLN A 60 -4.59 12.36 0.33
N LEU A 61 -3.48 12.20 1.04
CA LEU A 61 -2.57 11.10 0.82
C LEU A 61 -2.93 9.91 1.70
N PRO A 62 -2.71 8.67 1.18
CA PRO A 62 -2.91 7.49 2.02
C PRO A 62 -1.81 7.39 3.07
N GLU A 63 -2.15 6.79 4.20
CA GLU A 63 -1.15 6.53 5.23
C GLU A 63 -0.44 5.22 5.01
N VAL A 64 -1.11 4.28 4.34
CA VAL A 64 -0.54 2.97 4.01
C VAL A 64 -0.83 2.67 2.55
N ILE A 65 0.15 2.12 1.85
CA ILE A 65 0.02 1.72 0.44
C ILE A 65 0.42 0.25 0.33
N PHE A 66 -0.48 -0.55 -0.25
CA PHE A 66 -0.17 -1.93 -0.62
C PHE A 66 -0.08 -1.97 -2.14
N VAL A 67 1.06 -2.38 -2.67
CA VAL A 67 1.25 -2.42 -4.12
C VAL A 67 1.74 -3.79 -4.54
N ASP A 68 1.05 -4.37 -5.54
CA ASP A 68 1.40 -5.66 -6.12
C ASP A 68 2.69 -5.53 -6.94
N ILE A 69 3.51 -6.57 -6.95
CA ILE A 69 4.75 -6.58 -7.72
C ILE A 69 4.47 -6.66 -9.23
N TYR A 70 3.68 -7.65 -9.62
CA TYR A 70 3.55 -8.01 -11.03
C TYR A 70 2.27 -7.43 -11.62
N MET A 71 2.43 -6.33 -12.36
CA MET A 71 1.33 -5.66 -13.02
C MET A 71 1.78 -5.24 -14.41
N PRO A 72 0.88 -5.28 -15.42
CA PRO A 72 1.23 -4.81 -16.75
C PRO A 72 1.44 -3.29 -16.72
N GLY A 73 2.30 -2.83 -17.61
CA GLY A 73 2.59 -1.41 -17.76
C GLY A 73 3.61 -0.89 -16.78
N MET A 74 3.39 -1.08 -15.50
CA MET A 74 4.33 -0.66 -14.47
C MET A 74 4.25 -1.64 -13.30
N SER A 75 5.36 -2.31 -13.02
CA SER A 75 5.44 -3.24 -11.89
C SER A 75 5.52 -2.49 -10.57
N GLY A 76 5.36 -3.24 -9.46
CA GLY A 76 5.49 -2.64 -8.14
C GLY A 76 6.86 -2.03 -7.90
N PHE A 77 7.93 -2.68 -8.37
CA PHE A 77 9.27 -2.14 -8.18
C PHE A 77 9.53 -0.94 -9.08
N GLU A 78 8.95 -0.92 -10.29
CA GLU A 78 9.03 0.26 -11.14
C GLU A 78 8.27 1.42 -10.52
N PHE A 79 7.12 1.12 -9.91
CA PHE A 79 6.36 2.11 -9.17
C PHE A 79 7.23 2.71 -8.06
N MET A 80 7.98 1.89 -7.34
CA MET A 80 8.82 2.37 -6.24
C MET A 80 9.96 3.26 -6.72
N LYS A 81 10.47 3.03 -7.93
CA LYS A 81 11.50 3.90 -8.49
C LYS A 81 10.96 5.32 -8.70
N GLU A 82 9.73 5.41 -9.17
CA GLU A 82 9.09 6.71 -9.35
C GLU A 82 8.66 7.31 -8.02
N TYR A 83 8.22 6.45 -7.10
CA TYR A 83 7.84 6.88 -5.75
C TYR A 83 9.01 7.56 -5.04
N GLU A 84 10.22 7.05 -5.27
CA GLU A 84 11.43 7.60 -4.66
C GLU A 84 11.61 9.08 -5.00
N LYS A 85 11.13 9.50 -6.16
CA LYS A 85 11.26 10.87 -6.63
C LYS A 85 10.23 11.82 -6.03
N LEU A 86 9.27 11.31 -5.28
CA LEU A 86 8.23 12.14 -4.68
C LEU A 86 8.79 12.92 -3.49
N SER A 87 8.02 13.90 -3.01
CA SER A 87 8.47 14.79 -1.95
C SER A 87 8.75 14.04 -0.65
N THR A 88 9.68 14.58 0.14
CA THR A 88 10.00 13.99 1.43
C THR A 88 8.81 13.98 2.38
N PRO A 89 8.00 15.05 2.49
CA PRO A 89 6.81 15.00 3.34
C PRO A 89 5.86 13.87 2.98
N LEU A 90 5.64 13.62 1.67
CA LEU A 90 4.80 12.52 1.24
C LEU A 90 5.40 11.20 1.69
N LYS A 91 6.68 10.99 1.45
CA LYS A 91 7.33 9.72 1.77
C LYS A 91 7.37 9.47 3.28
N ASN A 92 7.42 10.54 4.07
CA ASN A 92 7.37 10.40 5.52
C ASN A 92 5.96 10.09 6.02
N HIS A 93 4.95 10.48 5.27
CA HIS A 93 3.55 10.26 5.64
C HIS A 93 3.09 8.85 5.31
N CYS A 94 3.52 8.31 4.19
CA CYS A 94 3.06 7.03 3.68
C CYS A 94 3.94 5.88 4.16
N ARG A 95 3.32 4.69 4.33
CA ARG A 95 4.03 3.44 4.61
C ARG A 95 3.72 2.48 3.48
N VAL A 96 4.74 2.00 2.79
CA VAL A 96 4.53 1.17 1.60
C VAL A 96 4.87 -0.28 1.89
N PHE A 97 3.95 -1.17 1.54
CA PHE A 97 4.14 -2.61 1.59
C PHE A 97 4.01 -3.16 0.18
N ILE A 98 4.93 -4.05 -0.20
CA ILE A 98 4.83 -4.77 -1.46
C ILE A 98 4.08 -6.06 -1.18
N ILE A 99 3.13 -6.41 -2.05
CA ILE A 99 2.37 -7.65 -1.91
C ILE A 99 2.55 -8.48 -3.17
N SER A 100 2.49 -9.81 -3.02
CA SER A 100 2.65 -10.71 -4.15
C SER A 100 2.02 -12.05 -3.85
N SER A 101 1.53 -12.73 -4.90
CA SER A 101 1.00 -14.08 -4.75
C SER A 101 2.11 -15.10 -4.53
N SER A 102 3.34 -14.77 -4.91
CA SER A 102 4.49 -15.61 -4.62
C SER A 102 5.69 -14.71 -4.34
N ILE A 103 6.53 -15.14 -3.40
CA ILE A 103 7.69 -14.36 -2.99
C ILE A 103 8.93 -15.21 -3.24
N ASP A 104 9.84 -14.71 -4.08
CA ASP A 104 11.12 -15.37 -4.25
C ASP A 104 12.23 -14.54 -3.62
N GLU A 105 13.41 -15.12 -3.54
CA GLU A 105 14.55 -14.52 -2.85
C GLU A 105 14.98 -13.21 -3.53
N LYS A 106 14.91 -13.18 -4.85
CA LYS A 106 15.29 -11.98 -5.60
C LYS A 106 14.37 -10.81 -5.26
N ASP A 107 13.07 -11.08 -5.19
CA ASP A 107 12.09 -10.05 -4.85
C ASP A 107 12.30 -9.57 -3.42
N LEU A 108 12.58 -10.48 -2.50
CA LEU A 108 12.86 -10.10 -1.11
C LEU A 108 14.08 -9.19 -1.02
N ASN A 109 15.12 -9.49 -1.79
CA ASN A 109 16.32 -8.67 -1.78
C ASN A 109 16.05 -7.28 -2.33
N CYS A 110 15.26 -7.18 -3.40
CA CYS A 110 14.89 -5.89 -3.95
C CYS A 110 14.11 -5.05 -2.95
N ALA A 111 13.16 -5.68 -2.27
CA ALA A 111 12.35 -4.97 -1.28
C ALA A 111 13.21 -4.55 -0.09
N HIS A 112 14.09 -5.42 0.35
CA HIS A 112 14.93 -5.16 1.51
C HIS A 112 15.88 -4.00 1.29
N ASN A 113 16.31 -3.82 0.05
CA ASN A 113 17.27 -2.76 -0.28
C ASN A 113 16.62 -1.41 -0.55
N ASN A 114 15.29 -1.34 -0.49
CA ASN A 114 14.57 -0.09 -0.73
C ASN A 114 14.04 0.46 0.60
N LYS A 115 14.60 1.59 1.02
CA LYS A 115 14.27 2.16 2.33
C LYS A 115 12.82 2.62 2.45
N ASN A 116 12.13 2.81 1.32
CA ASN A 116 10.75 3.24 1.32
C ASN A 116 9.77 2.08 1.41
N ILE A 117 10.25 0.85 1.36
CA ILE A 117 9.42 -0.34 1.50
C ILE A 117 9.53 -0.83 2.93
N VAL A 118 8.40 -0.84 3.64
CA VAL A 118 8.37 -1.31 5.03
C VAL A 118 8.60 -2.82 5.08
N ALA A 119 7.89 -3.56 4.24
CA ALA A 119 8.01 -5.02 4.19
C ALA A 119 7.33 -5.55 2.95
N MET A 120 7.66 -6.80 2.60
CA MET A 120 7.01 -7.52 1.53
C MET A 120 6.14 -8.59 2.14
N LYS A 121 4.89 -8.68 1.69
CA LYS A 121 3.92 -9.63 2.24
C LYS A 121 3.32 -10.48 1.13
N GLU A 122 3.06 -11.74 1.46
CA GLU A 122 2.41 -12.65 0.52
C GLU A 122 0.91 -12.45 0.59
N LYS A 123 0.25 -12.53 -0.57
CA LYS A 123 -1.22 -12.46 -0.62
C LYS A 123 -1.82 -13.75 -0.10
N PRO A 124 -2.98 -13.67 0.50
CA PRO A 124 -3.77 -12.47 0.79
C PRO A 124 -3.27 -11.74 2.04
N ILE A 125 -3.59 -10.46 2.16
CA ILE A 125 -3.31 -9.70 3.37
C ILE A 125 -4.11 -10.33 4.49
N THR A 126 -3.46 -10.71 5.59
CA THR A 126 -4.13 -11.44 6.65
C THR A 126 -4.68 -10.53 7.73
N LYS A 127 -5.71 -11.03 8.39
CA LYS A 127 -6.29 -10.38 9.55
C LYS A 127 -5.23 -10.17 10.64
N GLU A 128 -4.37 -11.18 10.83
CA GLU A 128 -3.32 -11.11 11.85
C GLU A 128 -2.35 -9.96 11.57
N PHE A 129 -1.93 -9.81 10.31
CA PHE A 129 -1.06 -8.71 9.96
C PHE A 129 -1.74 -7.36 10.21
N LEU A 130 -2.99 -7.23 9.76
CA LEU A 130 -3.70 -5.96 9.89
C LEU A 130 -3.91 -5.57 11.34
N LYS A 131 -4.20 -6.54 12.19
CA LYS A 131 -4.40 -6.25 13.61
C LYS A 131 -3.10 -5.93 14.33
N GLY A 132 -1.99 -6.52 13.86
CA GLY A 132 -0.70 -6.36 14.51
C GLY A 132 0.09 -5.14 14.10
N TYR A 133 -0.17 -4.60 12.92
CA TYR A 133 0.60 -3.47 12.44
C TYR A 133 0.09 -2.16 13.03
N THR A 134 1.01 -1.39 13.60
CA THR A 134 0.70 -0.06 14.10
C THR A 134 1.71 0.92 13.51
N ARG A 135 1.39 2.21 13.65
CA ARG A 135 2.24 3.27 13.14
C ARG A 135 3.58 3.34 13.88
N TYR A 136 3.61 2.81 15.10
CA TYR A 136 4.76 2.93 16.00
C TYR A 136 5.51 1.64 16.18
#